data_59b5298d12d76672582cc34a009e6f5c
#
_entry.id   59b5298d12d76672582cc34a009e6f5c
#
_cell.length_a   1.000
_cell.length_b   1.000
_cell.length_c   1.000
_cell.angle_alpha   90.00
_cell.angle_beta   90.00
_cell.angle_gamma   90.00
#
_symmetry.space_group_name_H-M   'P 1'
#
loop_
_entity.id
_entity.type
_entity.pdbx_description
1 polymer ?
#
loop_
_entity_poly.entity_id
_entity_poly.type
_entity_poly.pdbx_seq_one_letter_code
_entity_poly.pdbx_strand_id
1 'polypeptide(L)'
;MRMLVCLVVCIWAYEAVATTPTRDDEITTCTVSEVPTWPDGVDAPIPSTRLQFAYRHEGAPRWMTSERVLFKIQRAAQAWSPCGLELGVVEAKRGVSWARTPTILIQWDSAHSFGHFGVADRANHRLTLGPSAFELLKVRAPEAMDYSSQLVISHEMGHFLGLQRHSRRCADVMSYYSDEVGAECVSGVPNWKSRYREYRSHLPTACDIQRCKQLNKP
;
A
#
# COMPACT_ATOMS: atom_id res chain seq x y z
N MET A 1 -13.59 -56.29 -50.99
CA MET A 1 -13.05 -56.34 -49.62
C MET A 1 -12.48 -54.94 -49.29
N ARG A 2 -13.24 -54.07 -48.63
CA ARG A 2 -12.80 -52.71 -48.26
C ARG A 2 -12.39 -52.71 -46.79
N MET A 3 -11.09 -52.47 -46.57
CA MET A 3 -10.49 -52.36 -45.25
C MET A 3 -10.78 -50.97 -44.70
N LEU A 4 -11.55 -50.86 -43.60
CA LEU A 4 -11.77 -49.64 -42.84
C LEU A 4 -10.55 -49.46 -41.87
N VAL A 5 -9.78 -48.43 -42.08
CA VAL A 5 -8.71 -48.03 -41.11
C VAL A 5 -9.33 -47.09 -40.12
N CYS A 6 -9.49 -47.54 -38.87
CA CYS A 6 -9.92 -46.71 -37.72
C CYS A 6 -8.73 -45.91 -37.21
N LEU A 7 -8.68 -44.59 -37.44
CA LEU A 7 -7.73 -43.67 -36.85
C LEU A 7 -8.17 -43.38 -35.41
N VAL A 8 -7.44 -43.92 -34.43
CA VAL A 8 -7.61 -43.57 -33.02
C VAL A 8 -6.85 -42.28 -32.74
N VAL A 9 -7.56 -41.17 -32.62
CA VAL A 9 -6.97 -39.88 -32.19
C VAL A 9 -6.87 -39.88 -30.68
N CYS A 10 -5.65 -40.09 -30.14
CA CYS A 10 -5.38 -39.89 -28.71
C CYS A 10 -5.36 -38.38 -28.39
N ILE A 11 -6.44 -37.89 -27.78
CA ILE A 11 -6.48 -36.53 -27.22
C ILE A 11 -5.74 -36.59 -25.88
N TRP A 12 -4.52 -36.05 -25.84
CA TRP A 12 -3.82 -35.80 -24.58
C TRP A 12 -4.48 -34.58 -23.91
N ALA A 13 -5.26 -34.83 -22.86
CA ALA A 13 -5.74 -33.78 -21.97
C ALA A 13 -4.52 -33.30 -21.16
N TYR A 14 -4.02 -32.11 -21.46
CA TYR A 14 -3.09 -31.41 -20.59
C TYR A 14 -3.85 -30.96 -19.35
N GLU A 15 -3.72 -31.70 -18.25
CA GLU A 15 -4.16 -31.21 -16.95
C GLU A 15 -3.23 -30.07 -16.56
N ALA A 16 -3.75 -28.84 -16.57
CA ALA A 16 -3.06 -27.69 -16.02
C ALA A 16 -2.90 -27.92 -14.51
N VAL A 17 -1.69 -28.24 -14.08
CA VAL A 17 -1.34 -28.29 -12.66
C VAL A 17 -1.48 -26.87 -12.12
N ALA A 18 -2.52 -26.62 -11.31
CA ALA A 18 -2.71 -25.36 -10.61
C ALA A 18 -1.53 -25.17 -9.64
N THR A 19 -0.62 -24.26 -9.98
CA THR A 19 0.49 -23.91 -9.11
C THR A 19 -0.05 -23.13 -7.90
N THR A 20 0.39 -23.50 -6.70
CA THR A 20 0.05 -22.72 -5.49
C THR A 20 0.61 -21.32 -5.64
N PRO A 21 -0.19 -20.26 -5.46
CA PRO A 21 0.28 -18.89 -5.61
C PRO A 21 1.38 -18.57 -4.60
N THR A 22 2.31 -17.74 -5.00
CA THR A 22 3.35 -17.20 -4.14
C THR A 22 2.93 -15.81 -3.62
N ARG A 23 3.64 -15.29 -2.62
CA ARG A 23 3.44 -13.91 -2.16
C ARG A 23 3.71 -12.89 -3.28
N ASP A 24 4.69 -13.15 -4.11
CA ASP A 24 5.03 -12.27 -5.23
C ASP A 24 3.92 -12.25 -6.28
N ASP A 25 3.24 -13.38 -6.52
CA ASP A 25 2.05 -13.41 -7.37
C ASP A 25 0.92 -12.56 -6.78
N GLU A 26 0.70 -12.62 -5.46
CA GLU A 26 -0.31 -11.79 -4.79
C GLU A 26 0.02 -10.28 -4.84
N ILE A 27 1.29 -9.91 -4.88
CA ILE A 27 1.74 -8.52 -5.00
C ILE A 27 1.61 -8.03 -6.44
N THR A 28 2.04 -8.84 -7.41
CA THR A 28 2.20 -8.40 -8.80
C THR A 28 0.97 -8.60 -9.67
N THR A 29 0.04 -9.46 -9.23
CA THR A 29 -1.16 -9.81 -10.01
C THR A 29 -2.43 -9.59 -9.19
N CYS A 30 -3.44 -8.94 -9.78
CA CYS A 30 -4.77 -8.83 -9.20
C CYS A 30 -5.76 -9.67 -10.01
N THR A 31 -6.19 -10.80 -9.44
CA THR A 31 -7.08 -11.77 -10.09
C THR A 31 -8.55 -11.59 -9.71
N VAL A 32 -8.85 -10.67 -8.80
CA VAL A 32 -10.21 -10.40 -8.34
C VAL A 32 -10.78 -9.17 -9.07
N SER A 33 -12.07 -9.24 -9.43
CA SER A 33 -12.77 -8.10 -10.04
C SER A 33 -13.02 -6.99 -9.04
N GLU A 34 -13.30 -7.35 -7.78
CA GLU A 34 -13.49 -6.45 -6.66
C GLU A 34 -12.59 -6.87 -5.49
N VAL A 35 -11.81 -5.93 -5.00
CA VAL A 35 -10.90 -6.17 -3.86
C VAL A 35 -11.71 -6.19 -2.57
N PRO A 36 -11.69 -7.31 -1.81
CA PRO A 36 -12.40 -7.37 -0.53
C PRO A 36 -11.79 -6.37 0.47
N THR A 37 -12.66 -5.65 1.17
CA THR A 37 -12.27 -4.62 2.15
C THR A 37 -12.96 -4.83 3.49
N TRP A 38 -12.40 -4.23 4.54
CA TRP A 38 -13.05 -4.12 5.84
C TRP A 38 -14.15 -3.05 5.81
N PRO A 39 -15.17 -3.13 6.67
CA PRO A 39 -16.24 -2.14 6.76
C PRO A 39 -15.84 -0.93 7.64
N ASP A 40 -14.60 -0.49 7.59
CA ASP A 40 -13.95 0.48 8.47
C ASP A 40 -13.82 1.89 7.87
N GLY A 41 -14.51 2.13 6.77
CA GLY A 41 -14.53 3.42 6.09
C GLY A 41 -15.44 3.42 4.87
N VAL A 42 -15.30 4.46 4.06
CA VAL A 42 -15.98 4.57 2.75
C VAL A 42 -14.99 5.13 1.74
N ASP A 43 -14.64 4.33 0.75
CA ASP A 43 -13.81 4.79 -0.36
C ASP A 43 -14.52 5.93 -1.11
N ALA A 44 -13.79 6.97 -1.42
CA ALA A 44 -14.32 8.11 -2.14
C ALA A 44 -13.26 8.66 -3.12
N PRO A 45 -13.64 8.96 -4.36
CA PRO A 45 -12.71 9.55 -5.31
C PRO A 45 -12.18 10.89 -4.79
N ILE A 46 -10.97 11.22 -5.18
CA ILE A 46 -10.41 12.53 -4.83
C ILE A 46 -10.88 13.59 -5.83
N PRO A 47 -11.11 14.84 -5.38
CA PRO A 47 -11.67 15.89 -6.23
C PRO A 47 -10.67 16.45 -7.27
N SER A 48 -9.43 15.99 -7.26
CA SER A 48 -8.37 16.49 -8.13
C SER A 48 -7.56 15.35 -8.73
N THR A 49 -7.22 15.44 -10.00
CA THR A 49 -6.29 14.51 -10.67
C THR A 49 -4.83 14.76 -10.29
N ARG A 50 -4.55 15.81 -9.52
CA ARG A 50 -3.21 16.22 -9.08
C ARG A 50 -3.17 16.36 -7.58
N LEU A 51 -2.17 15.75 -6.94
CA LEU A 51 -1.86 15.89 -5.53
C LEU A 51 -0.38 16.19 -5.34
N GLN A 52 -0.06 17.01 -4.34
CA GLN A 52 1.31 17.28 -3.95
C GLN A 52 1.53 16.81 -2.50
N PHE A 53 2.59 16.08 -2.26
CA PHE A 53 3.07 15.72 -0.94
C PHE A 53 4.27 16.60 -0.59
N ALA A 54 4.11 17.43 0.44
CA ALA A 54 5.16 18.33 0.93
C ALA A 54 5.71 17.79 2.24
N TYR A 55 6.99 17.40 2.26
CA TYR A 55 7.61 16.80 3.43
C TYR A 55 8.35 17.80 4.29
N ARG A 56 8.08 17.77 5.61
CA ARG A 56 8.78 18.54 6.64
C ARG A 56 9.51 17.60 7.58
N HIS A 57 10.84 17.82 7.74
CA HIS A 57 11.70 16.91 8.50
C HIS A 57 11.73 17.17 10.00
N GLU A 58 11.32 18.35 10.47
CA GLU A 58 11.35 18.70 11.89
C GLU A 58 10.59 17.65 12.73
N GLY A 59 11.20 17.23 13.85
CA GLY A 59 10.63 16.20 14.74
C GLY A 59 10.96 14.76 14.36
N ALA A 60 11.68 14.54 13.27
CA ALA A 60 12.12 13.20 12.88
C ALA A 60 13.08 12.58 13.90
N PRO A 61 13.10 11.23 14.05
CA PRO A 61 14.12 10.53 14.78
C PRO A 61 15.53 10.90 14.26
N ARG A 62 16.49 11.13 15.15
CA ARG A 62 17.84 11.62 14.80
C ARG A 62 18.60 10.73 13.80
N TRP A 63 18.31 9.45 13.77
CA TRP A 63 18.93 8.48 12.88
C TRP A 63 18.28 8.39 11.49
N MET A 64 17.15 9.07 11.27
CA MET A 64 16.44 9.10 9.99
C MET A 64 16.70 10.44 9.30
N THR A 65 17.41 10.43 8.17
CA THR A 65 17.74 11.65 7.44
C THR A 65 16.59 12.13 6.55
N SER A 66 16.57 13.44 6.24
CA SER A 66 15.56 14.05 5.34
C SER A 66 15.56 13.38 3.98
N GLU A 67 16.74 13.14 3.42
CA GLU A 67 16.92 12.54 2.10
C GLU A 67 16.33 11.12 2.05
N ARG A 68 16.55 10.34 3.13
CA ARG A 68 16.02 8.98 3.21
C ARG A 68 14.49 8.95 3.25
N VAL A 69 13.87 9.86 3.98
CA VAL A 69 12.41 9.96 4.06
C VAL A 69 11.83 10.48 2.74
N LEU A 70 12.42 11.54 2.18
CA LEU A 70 12.03 12.05 0.86
C LEU A 70 12.11 10.98 -0.23
N PHE A 71 13.19 10.21 -0.26
CA PHE A 71 13.33 9.08 -1.19
C PHE A 71 12.18 8.07 -1.04
N LYS A 72 11.77 7.74 0.19
CA LYS A 72 10.65 6.81 0.43
C LYS A 72 9.31 7.40 -0.02
N ILE A 73 9.09 8.68 0.20
CA ILE A 73 7.88 9.38 -0.28
C ILE A 73 7.85 9.42 -1.81
N GLN A 74 8.97 9.73 -2.46
CA GLN A 74 9.09 9.71 -3.93
C GLN A 74 8.83 8.31 -4.49
N ARG A 75 9.41 7.28 -3.86
CA ARG A 75 9.20 5.89 -4.25
C ARG A 75 7.75 5.46 -4.10
N ALA A 76 7.07 5.86 -3.03
CA ALA A 76 5.64 5.60 -2.85
C ALA A 76 4.81 6.33 -3.91
N ALA A 77 5.07 7.62 -4.16
CA ALA A 77 4.37 8.39 -5.19
C ALA A 77 4.54 7.77 -6.59
N GLN A 78 5.76 7.34 -6.93
CA GLN A 78 6.02 6.63 -8.18
C GLN A 78 5.27 5.30 -8.27
N ALA A 79 5.24 4.52 -7.19
CA ALA A 79 4.54 3.23 -7.16
C ALA A 79 3.02 3.39 -7.22
N TRP A 80 2.44 4.48 -6.69
CA TRP A 80 1.04 4.82 -6.83
C TRP A 80 0.66 5.48 -8.16
N SER A 81 1.62 5.96 -8.96
CA SER A 81 1.33 6.67 -10.23
C SER A 81 0.45 5.90 -11.21
N PRO A 82 0.51 4.53 -11.29
CA PRO A 82 -0.41 3.80 -12.16
C PRO A 82 -1.88 3.92 -11.77
N CYS A 83 -2.22 4.49 -10.61
CA CYS A 83 -3.60 4.85 -10.24
C CYS A 83 -4.24 5.88 -11.21
N GLY A 84 -3.43 6.59 -12.00
CA GLY A 84 -3.91 7.59 -12.96
C GLY A 84 -3.93 9.01 -12.40
N LEU A 85 -3.31 9.22 -11.23
CA LEU A 85 -3.18 10.51 -10.56
C LEU A 85 -1.76 11.06 -10.75
N GLU A 86 -1.65 12.38 -10.92
CA GLU A 86 -0.37 13.07 -10.96
C GLU A 86 0.09 13.41 -9.53
N LEU A 87 1.15 12.74 -9.06
CA LEU A 87 1.63 12.86 -7.69
C LEU A 87 2.98 13.59 -7.66
N GLY A 88 2.98 14.81 -7.11
CA GLY A 88 4.19 15.59 -6.87
C GLY A 88 4.75 15.36 -5.47
N VAL A 89 6.07 15.42 -5.31
CA VAL A 89 6.76 15.36 -4.02
C VAL A 89 7.76 16.51 -3.92
N VAL A 90 7.68 17.28 -2.84
CA VAL A 90 8.58 18.41 -2.58
C VAL A 90 9.01 18.44 -1.11
N GLU A 91 10.16 19.06 -0.84
CA GLU A 91 10.54 19.41 0.52
C GLU A 91 9.79 20.69 0.94
N ALA A 92 9.10 20.63 2.09
CA ALA A 92 8.38 21.78 2.64
C ALA A 92 9.37 22.77 3.24
N LYS A 93 9.57 23.91 2.58
CA LYS A 93 10.37 25.03 3.11
C LYS A 93 9.45 25.99 3.88
N ARG A 94 9.94 26.54 4.99
CA ARG A 94 9.20 27.58 5.74
C ARG A 94 8.89 28.77 4.84
N GLY A 95 7.65 29.26 4.91
CA GLY A 95 7.21 30.46 4.16
C GLY A 95 6.81 30.21 2.70
N VAL A 96 6.83 28.96 2.21
CA VAL A 96 6.34 28.66 0.86
C VAL A 96 4.83 28.40 0.91
N SER A 97 4.06 29.15 0.12
CA SER A 97 2.61 28.94 -0.07
C SER A 97 2.38 27.96 -1.23
N TRP A 98 1.50 26.98 -1.02
CA TRP A 98 1.17 25.91 -1.97
C TRP A 98 -0.19 26.15 -2.66
N ALA A 99 -0.53 27.37 -2.95
CA ALA A 99 -1.90 27.83 -3.26
C ALA A 99 -2.55 27.24 -4.53
N ARG A 100 -1.84 26.49 -5.39
CA ARG A 100 -2.36 26.06 -6.70
C ARG A 100 -2.63 24.57 -6.86
N THR A 101 -2.13 23.73 -5.96
CA THR A 101 -2.30 22.27 -6.02
C THR A 101 -2.71 21.78 -4.64
N PRO A 102 -3.71 20.92 -4.52
CA PRO A 102 -4.04 20.28 -3.24
C PRO A 102 -2.78 19.63 -2.65
N THR A 103 -2.34 20.14 -1.50
CA THR A 103 -1.07 19.74 -0.90
C THR A 103 -1.31 19.05 0.44
N ILE A 104 -0.75 17.86 0.59
CA ILE A 104 -0.72 17.07 1.82
C ILE A 104 0.63 17.30 2.50
N LEU A 105 0.59 17.81 3.73
CA LEU A 105 1.78 17.97 4.54
C LEU A 105 2.15 16.66 5.21
N ILE A 106 3.32 16.11 4.90
CA ILE A 106 3.92 14.98 5.62
C ILE A 106 4.87 15.53 6.67
N GLN A 107 4.62 15.20 7.93
CA GLN A 107 5.41 15.69 9.06
C GLN A 107 5.57 14.64 10.16
N TRP A 108 6.52 14.89 11.06
CA TRP A 108 6.72 14.10 12.27
C TRP A 108 6.05 14.79 13.44
N ASP A 109 5.22 14.06 14.20
CA ASP A 109 4.53 14.62 15.36
C ASP A 109 4.09 13.50 16.32
N SER A 110 4.60 13.50 17.52
CA SER A 110 4.25 12.51 18.54
C SER A 110 2.81 12.69 19.06
N ALA A 111 2.34 13.93 19.18
CA ALA A 111 1.00 14.21 19.71
C ALA A 111 -0.10 13.78 18.74
N HIS A 112 0.09 14.03 17.45
CA HIS A 112 -0.91 13.72 16.42
C HIS A 112 -0.74 12.33 15.79
N SER A 113 0.30 11.57 16.17
CA SER A 113 0.44 10.17 15.77
C SER A 113 -0.27 9.20 16.73
N PHE A 114 -0.63 9.66 17.92
CA PHE A 114 -1.32 8.84 18.93
C PHE A 114 -0.61 7.51 19.24
N GLY A 115 0.71 7.46 19.10
CA GLY A 115 1.51 6.23 19.24
C GLY A 115 1.54 5.33 18.02
N HIS A 116 0.83 5.66 16.96
CA HIS A 116 0.89 4.94 15.69
C HIS A 116 2.12 5.31 14.87
N PHE A 117 2.49 4.46 13.91
CA PHE A 117 3.56 4.72 12.96
C PHE A 117 3.22 5.82 11.95
N GLY A 118 1.97 5.86 11.50
CA GLY A 118 1.43 6.84 10.58
C GLY A 118 -0.04 7.10 10.87
N VAL A 119 -0.50 8.31 10.50
CA VAL A 119 -1.92 8.71 10.56
C VAL A 119 -2.23 9.63 9.40
N ALA A 120 -3.20 9.27 8.58
CA ALA A 120 -3.74 10.11 7.51
C ALA A 120 -4.90 10.95 8.01
N ASP A 121 -4.64 12.20 8.39
CA ASP A 121 -5.66 13.19 8.72
C ASP A 121 -6.10 13.93 7.43
N ARG A 122 -7.09 13.38 6.75
CA ARG A 122 -7.57 13.91 5.48
C ARG A 122 -8.27 15.26 5.62
N ALA A 123 -8.97 15.49 6.72
CA ALA A 123 -9.68 16.72 6.94
C ALA A 123 -8.71 17.91 7.02
N ASN A 124 -7.54 17.70 7.57
CA ASN A 124 -6.49 18.70 7.71
C ASN A 124 -5.37 18.58 6.66
N HIS A 125 -5.55 17.73 5.63
CA HIS A 125 -4.53 17.47 4.59
C HIS A 125 -3.15 17.17 5.18
N ARG A 126 -3.09 16.30 6.18
CA ARG A 126 -1.87 16.01 6.93
C ARG A 126 -1.64 14.52 7.09
N LEU A 127 -0.45 14.07 6.70
CA LEU A 127 0.09 12.75 7.01
C LEU A 127 1.09 12.91 8.15
N THR A 128 0.78 12.34 9.29
CA THR A 128 1.66 12.39 10.48
C THR A 128 2.42 11.09 10.61
N LEU A 129 3.75 11.17 10.73
CA LEU A 129 4.61 10.06 11.08
C LEU A 129 4.92 10.11 12.59
N GLY A 130 4.87 8.94 13.25
CA GLY A 130 5.02 8.82 14.70
C GLY A 130 6.47 8.55 15.12
N PRO A 131 7.25 9.54 15.55
CA PRO A 131 8.65 9.32 15.88
C PRO A 131 8.85 8.30 17.00
N SER A 132 7.99 8.30 18.02
CA SER A 132 8.08 7.36 19.15
C SER A 132 7.88 5.89 18.73
N ALA A 133 6.96 5.62 17.79
CA ALA A 133 6.75 4.28 17.28
C ALA A 133 7.97 3.77 16.51
N PHE A 134 8.59 4.63 15.70
CA PHE A 134 9.82 4.28 14.97
C PHE A 134 11.03 4.13 15.90
N GLU A 135 11.17 4.93 16.95
CA GLU A 135 12.22 4.75 17.96
C GLU A 135 12.08 3.40 18.68
N LEU A 136 10.85 3.01 19.04
CA LEU A 136 10.58 1.71 19.65
C LEU A 136 10.90 0.56 18.69
N LEU A 137 10.51 0.67 17.42
CA LEU A 137 10.80 -0.33 16.39
C LEU A 137 12.32 -0.49 16.20
N LYS A 138 13.07 0.62 16.17
CA LYS A 138 14.53 0.58 16.05
C LYS A 138 15.20 -0.22 17.18
N VAL A 139 14.66 -0.15 18.39
CA VAL A 139 15.17 -0.92 19.52
C VAL A 139 14.78 -2.40 19.43
N ARG A 140 13.54 -2.70 19.00
CA ARG A 140 12.99 -4.06 19.03
C ARG A 140 13.30 -4.89 17.79
N ALA A 141 13.35 -4.24 16.61
CA ALA A 141 13.53 -4.90 15.32
C ALA A 141 14.22 -3.94 14.32
N PRO A 142 15.51 -3.61 14.53
CA PRO A 142 16.24 -2.65 13.70
C PRO A 142 16.28 -3.06 12.21
N GLU A 143 16.27 -4.36 11.93
CA GLU A 143 16.24 -4.91 10.57
C GLU A 143 14.92 -4.62 9.83
N ALA A 144 13.83 -4.42 10.55
CA ALA A 144 12.52 -4.13 9.95
C ALA A 144 12.32 -2.64 9.59
N MET A 145 13.22 -1.76 10.06
CA MET A 145 13.06 -0.31 9.96
C MET A 145 12.86 0.20 8.53
N ASP A 146 13.68 -0.27 7.60
CA ASP A 146 13.63 0.22 6.22
C ASP A 146 12.33 -0.19 5.53
N TYR A 147 11.94 -1.44 5.75
CA TYR A 147 10.69 -1.99 5.22
C TYR A 147 9.47 -1.30 5.84
N SER A 148 9.39 -1.24 7.16
CA SER A 148 8.24 -0.67 7.88
C SER A 148 8.04 0.81 7.59
N SER A 149 9.13 1.60 7.48
CA SER A 149 9.00 3.01 7.14
C SER A 149 8.47 3.22 5.72
N GLN A 150 8.88 2.40 4.74
CA GLN A 150 8.33 2.45 3.39
C GLN A 150 6.86 2.02 3.37
N LEU A 151 6.52 0.94 4.08
CA LEU A 151 5.16 0.43 4.19
C LEU A 151 4.22 1.50 4.74
N VAL A 152 4.55 2.10 5.88
CA VAL A 152 3.73 3.13 6.52
C VAL A 152 3.53 4.32 5.58
N ILE A 153 4.59 4.85 4.98
CA ILE A 153 4.47 5.99 4.05
C ILE A 153 3.55 5.63 2.87
N SER A 154 3.73 4.45 2.27
CA SER A 154 2.92 4.02 1.14
C SER A 154 1.45 3.81 1.52
N HIS A 155 1.18 3.24 2.69
CA HIS A 155 -0.15 3.00 3.24
C HIS A 155 -0.89 4.32 3.49
N GLU A 156 -0.29 5.21 4.27
CA GLU A 156 -0.92 6.50 4.59
C GLU A 156 -1.14 7.37 3.34
N MET A 157 -0.24 7.30 2.36
CA MET A 157 -0.46 7.97 1.08
C MET A 157 -1.68 7.41 0.35
N GLY A 158 -1.94 6.10 0.42
CA GLY A 158 -3.12 5.46 -0.18
C GLY A 158 -4.44 6.05 0.32
N HIS A 159 -4.54 6.43 1.59
CA HIS A 159 -5.72 7.11 2.13
C HIS A 159 -5.99 8.45 1.47
N PHE A 160 -4.95 9.21 1.09
CA PHE A 160 -5.10 10.46 0.35
C PHE A 160 -5.47 10.25 -1.13
N LEU A 161 -5.30 9.03 -1.65
CA LEU A 161 -5.76 8.67 -2.99
C LEU A 161 -7.20 8.14 -2.99
N GLY A 162 -7.90 8.26 -1.86
CA GLY A 162 -9.31 7.92 -1.71
C GLY A 162 -9.59 6.55 -1.13
N LEU A 163 -8.58 5.71 -0.90
CA LEU A 163 -8.71 4.37 -0.32
C LEU A 163 -8.90 4.46 1.20
N GLN A 164 -10.16 4.62 1.65
CA GLN A 164 -10.48 4.78 3.07
C GLN A 164 -10.60 3.46 3.81
N ARG A 165 -11.15 2.45 3.12
CA ARG A 165 -11.24 1.10 3.66
C ARG A 165 -9.91 0.39 3.57
N HIS A 166 -9.58 -0.38 4.58
CA HIS A 166 -8.44 -1.27 4.47
C HIS A 166 -8.80 -2.53 3.67
N SER A 167 -7.81 -3.04 2.93
CA SER A 167 -7.95 -4.28 2.17
C SER A 167 -7.98 -5.49 3.11
N ARG A 168 -8.82 -6.48 2.79
CA ARG A 168 -8.77 -7.80 3.43
C ARG A 168 -7.78 -8.76 2.78
N ARG A 169 -7.07 -8.36 1.74
CA ARG A 169 -5.98 -9.16 1.17
C ARG A 169 -4.71 -8.92 1.97
N CYS A 170 -4.14 -9.98 2.56
CA CYS A 170 -2.99 -9.86 3.47
C CYS A 170 -1.74 -9.23 2.83
N ALA A 171 -1.56 -9.40 1.50
CA ALA A 171 -0.39 -8.88 0.79
C ALA A 171 -0.48 -7.39 0.47
N ASP A 172 -1.69 -6.81 0.43
CA ASP A 172 -1.89 -5.42 0.00
C ASP A 172 -1.26 -4.42 0.97
N VAL A 173 -0.73 -3.31 0.44
CA VAL A 173 -0.18 -2.24 1.29
C VAL A 173 -1.28 -1.60 2.13
N MET A 174 -2.52 -1.54 1.61
CA MET A 174 -3.68 -1.02 2.31
C MET A 174 -4.33 -2.04 3.26
N SER A 175 -3.64 -3.11 3.65
CA SER A 175 -4.18 -4.15 4.54
C SER A 175 -3.76 -3.96 6.00
N TYR A 176 -4.56 -4.53 6.89
CA TYR A 176 -4.15 -4.98 8.22
C TYR A 176 -4.59 -6.43 8.44
N TYR A 177 -3.94 -7.15 9.40
CA TYR A 177 -4.08 -8.60 9.49
C TYR A 177 -5.38 -9.08 10.10
N SER A 178 -5.96 -8.32 11.01
CA SER A 178 -7.20 -8.66 11.69
C SER A 178 -7.95 -7.41 12.12
N ASP A 179 -9.26 -7.50 12.15
CA ASP A 179 -10.10 -6.48 12.74
C ASP A 179 -10.24 -6.62 14.27
N GLU A 180 -10.99 -5.72 14.89
CA GLU A 180 -11.22 -5.68 16.35
C GLU A 180 -11.99 -6.90 16.87
N VAL A 181 -12.73 -7.61 16.01
CA VAL A 181 -13.49 -8.81 16.37
C VAL A 181 -12.76 -10.10 16.03
N GLY A 182 -11.51 -10.01 15.54
CA GLY A 182 -10.64 -11.14 15.27
C GLY A 182 -10.84 -11.81 13.90
N ALA A 183 -11.60 -11.19 12.99
CA ALA A 183 -11.64 -11.66 11.61
C ALA A 183 -10.29 -11.36 10.93
N GLU A 184 -9.80 -12.31 10.14
CA GLU A 184 -8.47 -12.24 9.54
C GLU A 184 -8.51 -11.83 8.06
N CYS A 185 -7.40 -11.25 7.59
CA CYS A 185 -7.18 -11.02 6.17
C CYS A 185 -7.05 -12.34 5.40
N VAL A 186 -7.20 -12.29 4.10
CA VAL A 186 -7.18 -13.45 3.20
C VAL A 186 -5.88 -13.46 2.40
N SER A 187 -5.24 -14.63 2.32
CA SER A 187 -4.10 -14.92 1.44
C SER A 187 -4.33 -16.28 0.77
N GLY A 188 -3.93 -16.39 -0.50
CA GLY A 188 -3.88 -17.66 -1.23
C GLY A 188 -2.65 -18.50 -0.87
N VAL A 189 -1.69 -17.95 -0.13
CA VAL A 189 -0.46 -18.64 0.25
C VAL A 189 -0.67 -19.42 1.56
N PRO A 190 -0.56 -20.75 1.55
CA PRO A 190 -0.73 -21.54 2.76
C PRO A 190 0.34 -21.23 3.81
N ASN A 191 -0.07 -21.21 5.08
CA ASN A 191 0.84 -21.06 6.23
C ASN A 191 1.73 -19.77 6.16
N TRP A 192 1.28 -18.72 5.50
CA TRP A 192 2.04 -17.49 5.36
C TRP A 192 2.48 -16.89 6.70
N LYS A 193 1.67 -16.98 7.75
CA LYS A 193 1.98 -16.45 9.09
C LYS A 193 3.24 -17.07 9.71
N SER A 194 3.54 -18.34 9.41
CA SER A 194 4.75 -18.99 9.92
C SER A 194 6.00 -18.65 9.10
N ARG A 195 5.82 -18.12 7.88
CA ARG A 195 6.92 -17.84 6.94
C ARG A 195 7.36 -16.39 6.94
N TYR A 196 6.45 -15.46 7.24
CA TYR A 196 6.68 -14.03 7.11
C TYR A 196 6.36 -13.32 8.42
N ARG A 197 7.28 -12.45 8.88
CA ARG A 197 7.02 -11.52 9.98
C ARG A 197 6.13 -10.36 9.55
N GLU A 198 6.33 -9.88 8.30
CA GLU A 198 5.49 -8.88 7.64
C GLU A 198 5.14 -9.41 6.26
N TYR A 199 3.85 -9.62 6.01
CA TYR A 199 3.36 -10.18 4.75
C TYR A 199 2.86 -9.12 3.78
N ARG A 200 2.42 -7.97 4.28
CA ARG A 200 2.01 -6.85 3.43
C ARG A 200 3.17 -6.40 2.56
N SER A 201 2.86 -5.95 1.36
CA SER A 201 3.83 -5.23 0.53
C SER A 201 4.15 -3.87 1.16
N HIS A 202 5.39 -3.40 1.00
CA HIS A 202 5.76 -2.04 1.40
C HIS A 202 5.45 -0.97 0.32
N LEU A 203 4.99 -1.41 -0.84
CA LEU A 203 4.50 -0.58 -1.95
C LEU A 203 3.12 -1.11 -2.39
N PRO A 204 2.31 -0.31 -3.09
CA PRO A 204 1.01 -0.75 -3.57
C PRO A 204 1.12 -1.99 -4.44
N THR A 205 0.24 -2.95 -4.17
CA THR A 205 0.09 -4.16 -4.99
C THR A 205 -0.71 -3.88 -6.25
N ALA A 206 -0.76 -4.85 -7.16
CA ALA A 206 -1.62 -4.77 -8.33
C ALA A 206 -3.10 -4.56 -7.95
N CYS A 207 -3.56 -5.14 -6.84
CA CYS A 207 -4.93 -4.95 -6.36
C CYS A 207 -5.16 -3.58 -5.71
N ASP A 208 -4.20 -3.04 -4.97
CA ASP A 208 -4.26 -1.66 -4.47
C ASP A 208 -4.38 -0.67 -5.63
N ILE A 209 -3.57 -0.84 -6.67
CA ILE A 209 -3.60 -0.01 -7.89
C ILE A 209 -4.92 -0.16 -8.65
N GLN A 210 -5.40 -1.40 -8.81
CA GLN A 210 -6.69 -1.65 -9.49
C GLN A 210 -7.83 -0.92 -8.78
N ARG A 211 -7.92 -1.04 -7.45
CA ARG A 211 -8.94 -0.40 -6.63
C ARG A 211 -8.83 1.13 -6.72
N CYS A 212 -7.62 1.68 -6.62
CA CYS A 212 -7.37 3.11 -6.77
C CYS A 212 -7.81 3.63 -8.15
N LYS A 213 -7.49 2.91 -9.24
CA LYS A 213 -7.94 3.24 -10.60
C LYS A 213 -9.46 3.21 -10.75
N GLN A 214 -10.11 2.19 -10.19
CA GLN A 214 -11.57 2.05 -10.29
C GLN A 214 -12.27 3.22 -9.60
N LEU A 215 -11.73 3.64 -8.45
CA LEU A 215 -12.28 4.73 -7.65
C LEU A 215 -12.11 6.10 -8.32
N ASN A 216 -10.95 6.37 -8.92
CA ASN A 216 -10.58 7.68 -9.47
C ASN A 216 -10.76 7.75 -11.00
N LYS A 217 -11.52 6.85 -11.59
CA LYS A 217 -11.87 6.96 -13.02
C LYS A 217 -12.68 8.23 -13.25
N PRO A 218 -12.33 9.02 -14.31
CA PRO A 218 -13.10 10.20 -14.71
C PRO A 218 -14.52 9.84 -15.15
#